data_fc8caf8d187e46aa3cc1867bf05f49a7
#
_entry.id   fc8caf8d187e46aa3cc1867bf05f49a7
#
_cell.length_a   1.000
_cell.length_b   1.000
_cell.length_c   1.000
_cell.angle_alpha   90.00
_cell.angle_beta   90.00
_cell.angle_gamma   90.00
#
_symmetry.space_group_name_H-M   'P 1'
#
loop_
_entity.id
_entity.type
_entity.pdbx_description
1 polymer ?
#
loop_
_entity_poly.entity_id
_entity_poly.type
_entity_poly.pdbx_seq_one_letter_code
_entity_poly.pdbx_strand_id
1 'polypeptide(L)'
;VDDRFSLIVGLDASNPELYGSIRGAGFEEATAFAERAIDALGSRAHVQAVRSELTEGGLEEFYKHWKQRTENVVIQKYDHFCRRLPQIRVGDLTPLNRFPCWHLQRDLHVLVDGRVPLCREDISTQVLLGNVFTDGLEKTWAAGAGHYADHVAGTFSGICQECDEYYTFSF
;
A
#
# COMPACT_ATOMS: atom_id res chain seq x y z
N VAL A 1 5.18 -6.91 24.30
CA VAL A 1 5.22 -6.99 22.83
C VAL A 1 6.54 -6.39 22.36
N ASP A 2 7.23 -7.05 21.42
CA ASP A 2 8.50 -6.61 20.83
C ASP A 2 8.34 -5.18 20.25
N ASP A 3 9.28 -4.29 20.54
CA ASP A 3 9.26 -2.90 20.11
C ASP A 3 9.45 -2.73 18.58
N ARG A 4 9.87 -3.79 17.89
CA ARG A 4 9.97 -3.88 16.42
C ARG A 4 8.63 -4.15 15.72
N PHE A 5 7.56 -4.38 16.46
CA PHE A 5 6.23 -4.65 15.91
C PHE A 5 5.39 -3.38 15.90
N SER A 6 4.83 -3.05 14.74
CA SER A 6 3.80 -2.01 14.56
C SER A 6 2.55 -2.62 13.93
N LEU A 7 1.39 -2.09 14.27
CA LEU A 7 0.10 -2.55 13.77
C LEU A 7 -0.61 -1.41 13.05
N ILE A 8 -1.05 -1.65 11.82
CA ILE A 8 -1.91 -0.74 11.07
C ILE A 8 -3.31 -1.35 10.98
N VAL A 9 -4.31 -0.64 11.47
CA VAL A 9 -5.71 -1.04 11.41
C VAL A 9 -6.41 -0.22 10.33
N GLY A 10 -6.77 -0.84 9.22
CA GLY A 10 -7.51 -0.21 8.12
C GLY A 10 -9.01 -0.21 8.42
N LEU A 11 -9.61 0.97 8.62
CA LEU A 11 -11.04 1.15 8.90
C LEU A 11 -11.80 1.82 7.76
N ASP A 12 -11.21 2.83 7.10
CA ASP A 12 -11.75 3.59 5.97
C ASP A 12 -12.99 4.44 6.25
N ALA A 13 -13.65 4.27 7.39
CA ALA A 13 -14.90 4.98 7.70
C ALA A 13 -15.01 5.35 9.18
N SER A 14 -15.77 6.42 9.47
CA SER A 14 -16.14 6.88 10.81
C SER A 14 -17.53 6.43 11.26
N ASN A 15 -18.30 5.79 10.37
CA ASN A 15 -19.66 5.35 10.66
C ASN A 15 -19.97 3.97 10.03
N PRO A 16 -21.00 3.25 10.56
CA PRO A 16 -21.33 1.89 10.11
C PRO A 16 -21.82 1.84 8.65
N GLU A 17 -22.50 2.88 8.17
CA GLU A 17 -23.07 2.91 6.82
C GLU A 17 -21.95 2.93 5.76
N LEU A 18 -21.04 3.88 5.88
CA LEU A 18 -19.89 3.98 4.99
C LEU A 18 -18.98 2.73 5.09
N TYR A 19 -18.71 2.27 6.33
CA TYR A 19 -17.93 1.05 6.55
C TYR A 19 -18.59 -0.15 5.85
N GLY A 20 -19.90 -0.30 6.01
CA GLY A 20 -20.68 -1.38 5.40
C GLY A 20 -20.59 -1.40 3.87
N SER A 21 -20.56 -0.22 3.25
CA SER A 21 -20.45 -0.09 1.79
C SER A 21 -19.07 -0.47 1.24
N ILE A 22 -18.02 -0.35 2.05
CA ILE A 22 -16.61 -0.57 1.63
C ILE A 22 -16.09 -1.94 2.09
N ARG A 23 -16.35 -2.30 3.35
CA ARG A 23 -15.77 -3.47 4.02
C ARG A 23 -16.79 -4.53 4.45
N GLY A 24 -18.08 -4.25 4.34
CA GLY A 24 -19.13 -5.14 4.81
C GLY A 24 -19.48 -4.95 6.29
N ALA A 25 -19.91 -6.00 6.96
CA ALA A 25 -20.28 -5.97 8.37
C ALA A 25 -19.06 -5.86 9.31
N GLY A 26 -19.29 -5.52 10.58
CA GLY A 26 -18.26 -5.57 11.64
C GLY A 26 -17.63 -4.23 12.00
N PHE A 27 -18.33 -3.12 11.79
CA PHE A 27 -17.82 -1.77 12.12
C PHE A 27 -17.48 -1.63 13.62
N GLU A 28 -18.39 -2.06 14.50
CA GLU A 28 -18.23 -1.93 15.93
C GLU A 28 -17.05 -2.79 16.45
N GLU A 29 -16.92 -4.00 15.92
CA GLU A 29 -15.83 -4.92 16.26
C GLU A 29 -14.48 -4.39 15.78
N ALA A 30 -14.44 -3.85 14.57
CA ALA A 30 -13.23 -3.28 14.00
C ALA A 30 -12.79 -2.00 14.73
N THR A 31 -13.74 -1.14 15.10
CA THR A 31 -13.51 0.06 15.90
C THR A 31 -13.00 -0.31 17.29
N ALA A 32 -13.68 -1.23 17.98
CA ALA A 32 -13.25 -1.72 19.29
C ALA A 32 -11.87 -2.40 19.23
N PHE A 33 -11.54 -3.08 18.13
CA PHE A 33 -10.21 -3.65 17.93
C PHE A 33 -9.15 -2.54 17.79
N ALA A 34 -9.43 -1.50 17.00
CA ALA A 34 -8.50 -0.37 16.85
C ALA A 34 -8.25 0.34 18.17
N GLU A 35 -9.29 0.59 18.97
CA GLU A 35 -9.15 1.18 20.30
C GLU A 35 -8.26 0.34 21.23
N ARG A 36 -8.52 -0.98 21.31
CA ARG A 36 -7.67 -1.90 22.09
C ARG A 36 -6.22 -1.93 21.59
N ALA A 37 -6.02 -1.84 20.27
CA ALA A 37 -4.68 -1.80 19.69
C ALA A 37 -3.92 -0.52 20.10
N ILE A 38 -4.60 0.61 20.10
CA ILE A 38 -4.04 1.90 20.57
C ILE A 38 -3.68 1.80 22.06
N ASP A 39 -4.58 1.30 22.89
CA ASP A 39 -4.34 1.16 24.32
C ASP A 39 -3.16 0.21 24.63
N ALA A 40 -3.02 -0.87 23.86
CA ALA A 40 -1.99 -1.88 24.09
C ALA A 40 -0.61 -1.53 23.50
N LEU A 41 -0.57 -0.82 22.38
CA LEU A 41 0.64 -0.60 21.59
C LEU A 41 1.11 0.87 21.57
N GLY A 42 0.25 1.82 21.97
CA GLY A 42 0.57 3.26 21.97
C GLY A 42 0.99 3.76 20.59
N SER A 43 2.17 4.34 20.50
CA SER A 43 2.74 4.89 19.25
C SER A 43 3.03 3.87 18.16
N ARG A 44 2.86 2.58 18.42
CA ARG A 44 3.03 1.49 17.44
C ARG A 44 1.72 1.03 16.81
N ALA A 45 0.58 1.56 17.26
CA ALA A 45 -0.72 1.35 16.62
C ALA A 45 -1.06 2.53 15.71
N HIS A 46 -1.42 2.22 14.48
CA HIS A 46 -1.82 3.18 13.46
C HIS A 46 -3.24 2.88 13.01
N VAL A 47 -4.05 3.91 12.83
CA VAL A 47 -5.39 3.79 12.24
C VAL A 47 -5.36 4.41 10.85
N GLN A 48 -5.85 3.65 9.87
CA GLN A 48 -5.71 4.00 8.46
C GLN A 48 -7.04 4.08 7.75
N ALA A 49 -7.17 5.10 6.88
CA ALA A 49 -8.17 5.14 5.82
C ALA A 49 -7.50 5.32 4.46
N VAL A 50 -8.06 4.70 3.43
CA VAL A 50 -7.65 4.89 2.04
C VAL A 50 -8.51 5.99 1.43
N ARG A 51 -7.86 7.02 0.86
CA ARG A 51 -8.53 8.12 0.17
C ARG A 51 -8.98 7.70 -1.22
N SER A 52 -10.29 7.58 -1.41
CA SER A 52 -10.93 7.23 -2.67
C SER A 52 -12.22 8.05 -2.85
N GLU A 53 -12.84 8.01 -4.01
CA GLU A 53 -14.15 8.65 -4.24
C GLU A 53 -15.21 8.17 -3.24
N LEU A 54 -15.10 6.93 -2.75
CA LEU A 54 -16.02 6.36 -1.77
C LEU A 54 -15.83 6.94 -0.36
N THR A 55 -14.60 7.23 0.02
CA THR A 55 -14.24 7.66 1.38
C THR A 55 -14.11 9.16 1.54
N GLU A 56 -13.90 9.91 0.45
CA GLU A 56 -13.56 11.35 0.46
C GLU A 56 -14.47 12.18 1.35
N GLY A 57 -15.80 11.96 1.26
CA GLY A 57 -16.78 12.71 2.04
C GLY A 57 -16.71 12.48 3.56
N GLY A 58 -16.12 11.36 4.01
CA GLY A 58 -16.01 11.00 5.43
C GLY A 58 -14.61 11.15 6.03
N LEU A 59 -13.58 11.45 5.21
CA LEU A 59 -12.18 11.43 5.67
C LEU A 59 -11.86 12.50 6.72
N GLU A 60 -12.45 13.67 6.63
CA GLU A 60 -12.22 14.73 7.61
C GLU A 60 -12.77 14.33 8.98
N GLU A 61 -13.98 13.75 9.02
CA GLU A 61 -14.60 13.25 10.24
C GLU A 61 -13.79 12.08 10.82
N PHE A 62 -13.39 11.13 9.96
CA PHE A 62 -12.51 10.02 10.33
C PHE A 62 -11.21 10.52 10.98
N TYR A 63 -10.53 11.46 10.34
CA TYR A 63 -9.28 12.01 10.84
C TYR A 63 -9.47 12.71 12.18
N LYS A 64 -10.48 13.59 12.31
CA LYS A 64 -10.77 14.32 13.56
C LYS A 64 -11.12 13.35 14.70
N HIS A 65 -11.90 12.31 14.43
CA HIS A 65 -12.28 11.32 15.43
C HIS A 65 -11.05 10.59 15.97
N TRP A 66 -10.23 10.01 15.10
CA TRP A 66 -9.08 9.21 15.51
C TRP A 66 -7.93 10.04 16.05
N LYS A 67 -7.73 11.30 15.61
CA LYS A 67 -6.72 12.20 16.18
C LYS A 67 -6.95 12.56 17.64
N GLN A 68 -8.16 12.38 18.15
CA GLN A 68 -8.44 12.51 19.58
C GLN A 68 -7.94 11.31 20.40
N ARG A 69 -7.69 10.19 19.75
CA ARG A 69 -7.29 8.90 20.36
C ARG A 69 -5.82 8.56 20.14
N THR A 70 -5.27 8.95 19.02
CA THR A 70 -3.87 8.66 18.65
C THR A 70 -3.30 9.72 17.70
N GLU A 71 -2.00 9.97 17.79
CA GLU A 71 -1.29 10.77 16.80
C GLU A 71 -1.07 10.03 15.46
N ASN A 72 -1.21 8.72 15.45
CA ASN A 72 -0.86 7.85 14.33
C ASN A 72 -2.07 7.56 13.43
N VAL A 73 -2.63 8.60 12.84
CA VAL A 73 -3.70 8.48 11.82
C VAL A 73 -3.09 8.61 10.44
N VAL A 74 -3.32 7.61 9.60
CA VAL A 74 -2.78 7.52 8.23
C VAL A 74 -3.91 7.67 7.21
N ILE A 75 -3.81 8.65 6.33
CA ILE A 75 -4.66 8.73 5.13
C ILE A 75 -3.80 8.31 3.95
N GLN A 76 -4.03 7.10 3.48
CA GLN A 76 -3.27 6.51 2.38
C GLN A 76 -3.89 6.86 1.04
N LYS A 77 -3.05 7.11 0.04
CA LYS A 77 -3.49 7.21 -1.36
C LYS A 77 -4.13 5.89 -1.81
N TYR A 78 -5.21 5.98 -2.58
CA TYR A 78 -5.78 4.80 -3.24
C TYR A 78 -4.82 4.27 -4.31
N ASP A 79 -4.54 2.99 -4.24
CA ASP A 79 -3.73 2.26 -5.21
C ASP A 79 -4.65 1.45 -6.14
N HIS A 80 -4.56 1.70 -7.43
CA HIS A 80 -5.32 0.98 -8.45
C HIS A 80 -4.53 -0.15 -9.12
N PHE A 81 -3.32 -0.46 -8.61
CA PHE A 81 -2.45 -1.54 -9.09
C PHE A 81 -2.26 -1.49 -10.62
N CYS A 82 -1.71 -0.38 -11.12
CA CYS A 82 -1.52 -0.17 -12.55
C CYS A 82 -2.80 -0.42 -13.37
N ARG A 83 -3.93 0.16 -12.92
CA ARG A 83 -5.29 0.04 -13.52
C ARG A 83 -5.90 -1.38 -13.47
N ARG A 84 -5.45 -2.23 -12.55
CA ARG A 84 -6.08 -3.54 -12.32
C ARG A 84 -7.34 -3.43 -11.46
N LEU A 85 -7.44 -2.41 -10.64
CA LEU A 85 -8.61 -2.07 -9.85
C LEU A 85 -9.35 -0.86 -10.46
N PRO A 86 -10.62 -0.62 -10.08
CA PRO A 86 -11.40 0.53 -10.53
C PRO A 86 -10.68 1.86 -10.30
N GLN A 87 -10.86 2.81 -11.21
CA GLN A 87 -10.26 4.15 -11.13
C GLN A 87 -11.11 5.07 -10.24
N ILE A 88 -11.05 4.87 -8.93
CA ILE A 88 -11.79 5.65 -7.92
C ILE A 88 -10.89 6.56 -7.08
N ARG A 89 -9.72 6.93 -7.61
CA ARG A 89 -8.79 7.84 -6.94
C ARG A 89 -9.28 9.28 -6.97
N VAL A 90 -9.08 10.00 -5.88
CA VAL A 90 -9.38 11.43 -5.77
C VAL A 90 -8.12 12.23 -6.10
N GLY A 91 -8.13 12.87 -7.24
CA GLY A 91 -6.99 13.67 -7.73
C GLY A 91 -5.79 12.84 -8.19
N ASP A 92 -4.91 13.48 -8.93
CA ASP A 92 -3.63 12.91 -9.37
C ASP A 92 -2.49 13.68 -8.69
N LEU A 93 -1.77 13.01 -7.81
CA LEU A 93 -0.61 13.55 -7.10
C LEU A 93 0.71 13.12 -7.73
N THR A 94 0.65 12.46 -8.90
CA THR A 94 1.83 11.97 -9.60
C THR A 94 2.74 13.14 -9.98
N PRO A 95 4.04 13.10 -9.68
CA PRO A 95 4.99 14.13 -10.08
C PRO A 95 5.00 14.35 -11.58
N LEU A 96 5.07 15.63 -12.01
CA LEU A 96 5.11 16.00 -13.44
C LEU A 96 6.31 15.37 -14.17
N ASN A 97 7.45 15.27 -13.48
CA ASN A 97 8.65 14.64 -14.01
C ASN A 97 8.83 13.28 -13.37
N ARG A 98 8.83 12.24 -14.19
CA ARG A 98 9.07 10.89 -13.74
C ARG A 98 10.55 10.67 -13.42
N PHE A 99 10.81 9.95 -12.35
CA PHE A 99 12.14 9.52 -11.92
C PHE A 99 12.18 7.99 -11.78
N PRO A 100 13.38 7.38 -11.67
CA PRO A 100 13.51 5.94 -11.47
C PRO A 100 12.76 5.48 -10.22
N CYS A 101 12.00 4.38 -10.37
CA CYS A 101 11.24 3.81 -9.27
C CYS A 101 12.19 3.23 -8.21
N TRP A 102 12.17 3.79 -7.03
CA TRP A 102 13.03 3.35 -5.92
C TRP A 102 12.60 2.00 -5.31
N HIS A 103 11.34 1.57 -5.53
CA HIS A 103 10.88 0.25 -5.14
C HIS A 103 11.69 -0.86 -5.81
N LEU A 104 12.06 -0.68 -7.09
CA LEU A 104 12.91 -1.65 -7.82
C LEU A 104 14.33 -1.75 -7.27
N GLN A 105 14.79 -0.74 -6.54
CA GLN A 105 16.11 -0.73 -5.91
C GLN A 105 16.07 -1.27 -4.48
N ARG A 106 14.93 -1.18 -3.80
CA ARG A 106 14.85 -1.43 -2.36
C ARG A 106 14.03 -2.66 -1.99
N ASP A 107 12.96 -2.94 -2.75
CA ASP A 107 11.94 -3.87 -2.33
C ASP A 107 11.96 -5.17 -3.17
N LEU A 108 11.75 -6.31 -2.52
CA LEU A 108 11.52 -7.59 -3.17
C LEU A 108 10.21 -8.18 -2.64
N HIS A 109 9.27 -8.45 -3.55
CA HIS A 109 7.97 -9.01 -3.21
C HIS A 109 7.96 -10.51 -3.51
N VAL A 110 7.69 -11.32 -2.50
CA VAL A 110 7.67 -12.79 -2.62
C VAL A 110 6.24 -13.26 -2.38
N LEU A 111 5.69 -13.96 -3.35
CA LEU A 111 4.38 -14.60 -3.22
C LEU A 111 4.47 -15.88 -2.37
N VAL A 112 3.33 -16.36 -1.89
CA VAL A 112 3.26 -17.54 -1.01
C VAL A 112 3.87 -18.80 -1.61
N ASP A 113 3.88 -18.91 -2.95
CA ASP A 113 4.48 -20.01 -3.71
C ASP A 113 5.94 -19.78 -4.10
N GLY A 114 6.56 -18.71 -3.57
CA GLY A 114 7.95 -18.34 -3.81
C GLY A 114 8.19 -17.56 -5.09
N ARG A 115 7.20 -17.37 -5.96
CA ARG A 115 7.35 -16.51 -7.14
C ARG A 115 7.62 -15.07 -6.75
N VAL A 116 8.44 -14.39 -7.54
CA VAL A 116 8.83 -13.00 -7.31
C VAL A 116 8.40 -12.16 -8.52
N PRO A 117 7.28 -11.42 -8.43
CA PRO A 117 6.90 -10.45 -9.44
C PRO A 117 7.88 -9.26 -9.46
N LEU A 118 7.84 -8.45 -10.50
CA LEU A 118 8.68 -7.27 -10.64
C LEU A 118 8.58 -6.32 -9.42
N CYS A 119 7.37 -6.08 -8.94
CA CYS A 119 7.08 -5.27 -7.75
C CYS A 119 5.70 -5.64 -7.19
N ARG A 120 5.28 -4.99 -6.12
CA ARG A 120 3.95 -5.20 -5.49
C ARG A 120 2.78 -4.84 -6.42
N GLU A 121 2.99 -3.92 -7.37
CA GLU A 121 1.96 -3.49 -8.32
C GLU A 121 1.66 -4.55 -9.39
N ASP A 122 2.59 -5.50 -9.58
CA ASP A 122 2.44 -6.59 -10.54
C ASP A 122 1.64 -7.77 -9.96
N ILE A 123 0.43 -7.48 -9.48
CA ILE A 123 -0.46 -8.50 -8.88
C ILE A 123 -0.84 -9.63 -9.84
N SER A 124 -0.68 -9.42 -11.14
CA SER A 124 -0.91 -10.43 -12.19
C SER A 124 0.36 -11.17 -12.63
N THR A 125 1.50 -10.87 -12.00
CA THR A 125 2.80 -11.51 -12.30
C THR A 125 3.15 -11.49 -13.79
N GLN A 126 3.00 -10.34 -14.44
CA GLN A 126 3.33 -10.16 -15.86
C GLN A 126 4.84 -10.24 -16.11
N VAL A 127 5.61 -9.79 -15.13
CA VAL A 127 7.07 -9.87 -15.12
C VAL A 127 7.52 -10.68 -13.92
N LEU A 128 8.04 -11.87 -14.18
CA LEU A 128 8.52 -12.79 -13.15
C LEU A 128 10.05 -12.72 -13.08
N LEU A 129 10.58 -12.31 -11.94
CA LEU A 129 12.03 -12.25 -11.69
C LEU A 129 12.64 -13.61 -11.35
N GLY A 130 11.82 -14.57 -10.90
CA GLY A 130 12.22 -15.91 -10.54
C GLY A 130 11.38 -16.48 -9.40
N ASN A 131 11.91 -17.50 -8.74
CA ASN A 131 11.29 -18.11 -7.57
C ASN A 131 12.34 -18.33 -6.48
N VAL A 132 12.13 -17.76 -5.29
CA VAL A 132 13.11 -17.81 -4.19
C VAL A 132 13.36 -19.23 -3.69
N PHE A 133 12.41 -20.15 -3.84
CA PHE A 133 12.59 -21.55 -3.40
C PHE A 133 13.46 -22.37 -4.36
N THR A 134 13.49 -22.02 -5.65
CA THR A 134 14.27 -22.72 -6.66
C THR A 134 15.55 -22.01 -7.06
N ASP A 135 15.50 -20.68 -7.15
CA ASP A 135 16.60 -19.84 -7.65
C ASP A 135 17.45 -19.22 -6.54
N GLY A 136 16.88 -19.13 -5.33
CA GLY A 136 17.49 -18.42 -4.21
C GLY A 136 17.27 -16.91 -4.25
N LEU A 137 17.43 -16.28 -3.09
CA LEU A 137 17.12 -14.86 -2.89
C LEU A 137 18.04 -13.94 -3.70
N GLU A 138 19.36 -14.20 -3.67
CA GLU A 138 20.36 -13.36 -4.35
C GLU A 138 20.17 -13.31 -5.86
N LYS A 139 19.94 -14.48 -6.49
CA LYS A 139 19.72 -14.57 -7.94
C LYS A 139 18.44 -13.86 -8.34
N THR A 140 17.38 -14.07 -7.57
CA THR A 140 16.08 -13.45 -7.82
C THR A 140 16.14 -11.92 -7.67
N TRP A 141 16.84 -11.44 -6.65
CA TRP A 141 17.12 -10.02 -6.47
C TRP A 141 17.90 -9.42 -7.64
N ALA A 142 18.99 -10.07 -8.06
CA ALA A 142 19.83 -9.62 -9.16
C ALA A 142 19.06 -9.52 -10.49
N ALA A 143 18.05 -10.35 -10.71
CA ALA A 143 17.21 -10.32 -11.92
C ALA A 143 16.45 -8.99 -12.08
N GLY A 144 16.16 -8.28 -11.00
CA GLY A 144 15.52 -6.96 -11.02
C GLY A 144 16.42 -5.81 -11.45
N ALA A 145 17.74 -5.97 -11.41
CA ALA A 145 18.71 -4.89 -11.64
C ALA A 145 18.60 -4.25 -13.03
N GLY A 146 18.29 -5.05 -14.06
CA GLY A 146 18.09 -4.58 -15.43
C GLY A 146 16.91 -3.62 -15.54
N HIS A 147 15.80 -3.92 -14.89
CA HIS A 147 14.61 -3.06 -14.87
C HIS A 147 14.88 -1.71 -14.18
N TYR A 148 15.68 -1.71 -13.11
CA TYR A 148 16.09 -0.45 -12.49
C TYR A 148 17.04 0.36 -13.40
N ALA A 149 17.97 -0.30 -14.07
CA ALA A 149 18.85 0.36 -15.03
C ALA A 149 18.09 1.00 -16.18
N ASP A 150 17.04 0.34 -16.70
CA ASP A 150 16.14 0.90 -17.71
C ASP A 150 15.45 2.17 -17.18
N HIS A 151 14.98 2.17 -15.93
CA HIS A 151 14.38 3.35 -15.32
C HIS A 151 15.38 4.51 -15.16
N VAL A 152 16.64 4.23 -14.83
CA VAL A 152 17.71 5.24 -14.78
C VAL A 152 17.97 5.83 -16.16
N ALA A 153 17.86 5.02 -17.22
CA ALA A 153 17.97 5.47 -18.63
C ALA A 153 16.70 6.16 -19.16
N GLY A 154 15.66 6.33 -18.32
CA GLY A 154 14.40 6.95 -18.71
C GLY A 154 13.47 6.03 -19.52
N THR A 155 13.74 4.72 -19.53
CA THR A 155 12.92 3.73 -20.24
C THR A 155 11.99 3.04 -19.25
N PHE A 156 10.67 3.18 -19.48
CA PHE A 156 9.63 2.58 -18.64
C PHE A 156 8.76 1.67 -19.50
N SER A 157 8.81 0.37 -19.29
CA SER A 157 8.13 -0.63 -20.11
C SER A 157 7.09 -1.45 -19.30
N GLY A 158 6.17 -2.10 -20.01
CA GLY A 158 5.15 -2.94 -19.42
C GLY A 158 4.30 -2.21 -18.36
N ILE A 159 4.11 -2.83 -17.21
CA ILE A 159 3.31 -2.24 -16.11
C ILE A 159 3.87 -0.90 -15.63
N CYS A 160 5.19 -0.69 -15.76
CA CYS A 160 5.83 0.54 -15.32
C CYS A 160 5.41 1.76 -16.16
N GLN A 161 4.94 1.58 -17.38
CA GLN A 161 4.48 2.69 -18.23
C GLN A 161 3.29 3.45 -17.60
N GLU A 162 2.37 2.71 -17.00
CA GLU A 162 1.12 3.23 -16.45
C GLU A 162 1.15 3.38 -14.92
N CYS A 163 2.27 3.00 -14.29
CA CYS A 163 2.44 3.04 -12.85
C CYS A 163 2.53 4.48 -12.34
N ASP A 164 1.76 4.79 -11.30
CA ASP A 164 1.78 6.04 -10.55
C ASP A 164 2.25 5.86 -9.10
N GLU A 165 2.80 4.68 -8.76
CA GLU A 165 3.28 4.36 -7.41
C GLU A 165 4.80 4.51 -7.24
N TYR A 166 5.54 4.88 -8.29
CA TYR A 166 7.01 4.99 -8.25
C TYR A 166 7.53 6.04 -7.25
N TYR A 167 6.70 6.98 -6.81
CA TYR A 167 7.02 8.04 -5.86
C TYR A 167 6.47 7.80 -4.45
N THR A 168 5.62 6.79 -4.25
CA THR A 168 4.99 6.54 -2.95
C THR A 168 5.91 5.78 -2.01
N PHE A 169 5.77 6.05 -0.70
CA PHE A 169 6.47 5.32 0.33
C PHE A 169 5.56 4.23 0.89
N SER A 170 6.05 3.00 0.92
CA SER A 170 5.41 1.93 1.69
C SER A 170 6.01 1.92 3.09
N PHE A 171 5.14 1.88 4.08
CA PHE A 171 5.52 1.70 5.49
C PHE A 171 5.71 0.22 5.78
#